data_4bd53445be24345f8fc40570479b1b72
#
_entry.id   4bd53445be24345f8fc40570479b1b72
#
_cell.length_a   1.000
_cell.length_b   1.000
_cell.length_c   1.000
_cell.angle_alpha   90.00
_cell.angle_beta   90.00
_cell.angle_gamma   90.00
#
_symmetry.space_group_name_H-M   'P 1'
#
loop_
_entity.id
_entity.type
_entity.pdbx_description
1 polymer ?
#
loop_
_entity_poly.entity_id
_entity_poly.type
_entity_poly.pdbx_seq_one_letter_code
_entity_poly.pdbx_strand_id
1 'polypeptide(L)'
;MIMSPSSLPRSYGRKVPPDQISKSFDLYQSFLPDIEFKTLHMPGPLLHLGATVLCAHSGQAQPTSPNTRVLVSGQPIVMQPAPYTIAGCPFNVSGSPVPCVTAQWITAATRILSNGMPVLLLDSQAICAPNGTPLMIVATQTRVIGT
;
A
#
# COMPACT_ATOMS: atom_id res chain seq x y z
N MET A 1 50.49 -0.54 47.05
CA MET A 1 50.45 0.62 46.11
C MET A 1 49.06 0.67 45.51
N ILE A 2 48.24 1.62 45.97
CA ILE A 2 46.86 1.77 45.54
C ILE A 2 46.84 2.95 44.55
N MET A 3 46.53 2.68 43.26
CA MET A 3 46.33 3.73 42.27
C MET A 3 44.86 4.15 42.25
N SER A 4 44.64 5.42 42.54
CA SER A 4 43.34 6.09 42.47
C SER A 4 42.86 6.22 40.99
N PRO A 5 41.58 6.05 40.69
CA PRO A 5 41.05 6.34 39.38
C PRO A 5 40.84 7.87 39.19
N SER A 6 41.50 8.42 38.21
CA SER A 6 41.39 9.81 37.79
C SER A 6 40.04 10.10 37.12
N SER A 7 39.47 11.18 37.60
CA SER A 7 38.30 11.93 37.21
C SER A 7 37.97 11.96 35.71
N LEU A 8 36.75 11.50 35.37
CA LEU A 8 36.09 11.77 34.11
C LEU A 8 35.69 13.26 34.02
N PRO A 9 35.84 13.89 32.86
CA PRO A 9 35.37 15.27 32.68
C PRO A 9 33.85 15.33 32.66
N ARG A 10 33.28 16.19 33.47
CA ARG A 10 31.84 16.52 33.45
C ARG A 10 31.50 17.10 32.07
N SER A 11 30.66 16.38 31.32
CA SER A 11 30.01 16.91 30.13
C SER A 11 29.09 18.05 30.55
N TYR A 12 29.44 19.24 30.12
CA TYR A 12 28.63 20.45 30.23
C TYR A 12 27.36 20.26 29.40
N GLY A 13 26.30 19.92 30.06
CA GLY A 13 24.95 19.94 29.50
C GLY A 13 24.52 21.37 29.20
N ARG A 14 24.84 21.86 28.02
CA ARG A 14 24.33 23.15 27.54
C ARG A 14 22.86 22.96 27.23
N LYS A 15 21.97 23.41 28.15
CA LYS A 15 20.53 23.50 27.86
C LYS A 15 20.35 24.44 26.68
N VAL A 16 19.94 23.90 25.54
CA VAL A 16 19.53 24.67 24.37
C VAL A 16 18.19 25.32 24.70
N PRO A 17 18.03 26.63 24.63
CA PRO A 17 16.76 27.30 24.90
C PRO A 17 15.71 26.91 23.83
N PRO A 18 14.43 26.82 24.20
CA PRO A 18 13.37 26.30 23.32
C PRO A 18 13.13 27.13 22.04
N ASP A 19 13.52 28.39 22.04
CA ASP A 19 13.44 29.29 20.87
C ASP A 19 14.49 28.99 19.78
N GLN A 20 15.57 28.34 20.12
CA GLN A 20 16.60 27.92 19.16
C GLN A 20 16.24 26.59 18.46
N ILE A 21 15.42 25.76 19.10
CA ILE A 21 14.97 24.49 18.50
C ILE A 21 14.00 24.76 17.36
N SER A 22 13.11 25.74 17.51
CA SER A 22 12.15 26.13 16.50
C SER A 22 12.80 26.70 15.23
N LYS A 23 13.81 27.54 15.39
CA LYS A 23 14.57 28.11 14.25
C LYS A 23 15.42 27.08 13.50
N SER A 24 15.91 26.05 14.20
CA SER A 24 16.65 24.95 13.54
C SER A 24 15.73 24.08 12.68
N PHE A 25 14.47 23.89 13.08
CA PHE A 25 13.48 23.16 12.30
C PHE A 25 13.05 23.93 11.04
N ASP A 26 12.88 25.24 11.12
CA ASP A 26 12.52 26.08 9.97
C ASP A 26 13.63 26.14 8.91
N LEU A 27 14.90 26.18 9.34
CA LEU A 27 16.05 26.14 8.43
C LEU A 27 16.22 24.77 7.75
N TYR A 28 15.83 23.70 8.43
CA TYR A 28 15.89 22.35 7.84
C TYR A 28 14.79 22.14 6.80
N GLN A 29 13.64 22.77 6.95
CA GLN A 29 12.55 22.70 5.96
C GLN A 29 12.83 23.54 4.70
N SER A 30 13.63 24.62 4.81
CA SER A 30 14.03 25.42 3.64
C SER A 30 15.09 24.72 2.77
N PHE A 31 15.77 23.71 3.29
CA PHE A 31 16.83 22.98 2.56
C PHE A 31 16.38 21.66 1.95
N LEU A 32 15.18 21.19 2.28
CA LEU A 32 14.57 20.10 1.56
C LEU A 32 13.98 20.68 0.28
N PRO A 33 14.47 20.28 -0.91
CA PRO A 33 13.70 20.53 -2.11
C PRO A 33 12.33 19.95 -1.85
N ASP A 34 11.26 20.67 -2.23
CA ASP A 34 9.92 20.15 -2.31
C ASP A 34 9.97 18.86 -3.15
N ILE A 35 10.37 17.79 -2.51
CA ILE A 35 10.03 16.46 -2.98
C ILE A 35 8.53 16.38 -2.67
N GLU A 36 7.73 17.06 -3.52
CA GLU A 36 6.40 16.59 -3.77
C GLU A 36 6.57 15.09 -3.96
N PHE A 37 6.16 14.31 -2.97
CA PHE A 37 5.80 12.93 -3.18
C PHE A 37 4.59 12.96 -4.11
N LYS A 38 4.83 13.40 -5.33
CA LYS A 38 4.05 13.05 -6.47
C LYS A 38 4.18 11.54 -6.49
N THR A 39 3.23 10.86 -5.88
CA THR A 39 3.05 9.44 -6.07
C THR A 39 3.11 9.25 -7.57
N LEU A 40 4.28 8.88 -8.07
CA LEU A 40 4.49 8.44 -9.44
C LEU A 40 3.62 7.19 -9.56
N HIS A 41 2.34 7.45 -9.85
CA HIS A 41 1.44 6.40 -10.28
C HIS A 41 1.98 5.96 -11.62
N MET A 42 2.77 4.90 -11.59
CA MET A 42 3.31 4.30 -12.80
C MET A 42 2.13 3.83 -13.66
N PRO A 43 2.14 4.13 -14.97
CA PRO A 43 1.12 3.59 -15.83
C PRO A 43 1.15 2.07 -15.75
N GLY A 44 0.02 1.48 -15.39
CA GLY A 44 -0.12 0.04 -15.20
C GLY A 44 -1.26 -0.55 -16.02
N PRO A 45 -1.20 -1.85 -16.37
CA PRO A 45 -2.30 -2.55 -17.00
C PRO A 45 -3.58 -2.51 -16.15
N LEU A 46 -4.74 -2.34 -16.81
CA LEU A 46 -6.03 -2.35 -16.13
C LEU A 46 -6.36 -3.75 -15.61
N LEU A 47 -6.95 -3.79 -14.43
CA LEU A 47 -7.44 -5.01 -13.82
C LEU A 47 -8.83 -5.35 -14.38
N HIS A 48 -9.07 -6.62 -14.67
CA HIS A 48 -10.35 -7.12 -15.16
C HIS A 48 -10.79 -8.37 -14.38
N LEU A 49 -12.01 -8.82 -14.57
CA LEU A 49 -12.60 -9.99 -13.87
C LEU A 49 -11.77 -11.27 -14.01
N GLY A 50 -11.13 -11.47 -15.16
CA GLY A 50 -10.30 -12.64 -15.44
C GLY A 50 -8.85 -12.52 -14.93
N ALA A 51 -8.50 -11.49 -14.17
CA ALA A 51 -7.17 -11.33 -13.59
C ALA A 51 -6.94 -12.35 -12.47
N THR A 52 -5.70 -12.82 -12.34
CA THR A 52 -5.31 -13.70 -11.24
C THR A 52 -4.82 -12.84 -10.07
N VAL A 53 -5.59 -12.86 -8.99
CA VAL A 53 -5.31 -12.10 -7.77
C VAL A 53 -5.32 -13.07 -6.59
N LEU A 54 -4.26 -13.03 -5.79
CA LEU A 54 -4.06 -13.93 -4.65
C LEU A 54 -3.79 -13.13 -3.37
N CYS A 55 -4.24 -13.64 -2.23
CA CYS A 55 -3.73 -13.15 -0.95
C CYS A 55 -2.31 -13.66 -0.71
N ALA A 56 -1.59 -13.07 0.24
CA ALA A 56 -0.23 -13.47 0.59
C ALA A 56 -0.09 -14.95 0.99
N HIS A 57 -1.19 -15.62 1.29
CA HIS A 57 -1.26 -17.04 1.66
C HIS A 57 -1.79 -17.92 0.52
N SER A 58 -1.75 -17.44 -0.74
CA SER A 58 -2.19 -18.16 -1.94
C SER A 58 -3.72 -18.40 -2.05
N GLY A 59 -4.55 -17.79 -1.21
CA GLY A 59 -6.00 -17.82 -1.39
C GLY A 59 -6.41 -16.98 -2.60
N GLN A 60 -7.32 -17.51 -3.44
CA GLN A 60 -7.77 -16.84 -4.65
C GLN A 60 -8.79 -15.74 -4.33
N ALA A 61 -8.54 -14.54 -4.84
CA ALA A 61 -9.39 -13.38 -4.65
C ALA A 61 -10.21 -13.08 -5.92
N GLN A 62 -11.51 -12.84 -5.74
CA GLN A 62 -12.46 -12.54 -6.82
C GLN A 62 -13.24 -11.26 -6.50
N PRO A 63 -13.50 -10.39 -7.49
CA PRO A 63 -14.30 -9.19 -7.30
C PRO A 63 -15.77 -9.55 -7.10
N THR A 64 -16.44 -8.87 -6.17
CA THR A 64 -17.87 -9.06 -5.92
C THR A 64 -18.77 -8.31 -6.91
N SER A 65 -18.28 -7.20 -7.47
CA SER A 65 -19.05 -6.32 -8.36
C SER A 65 -18.18 -5.78 -9.51
N PRO A 66 -17.99 -6.57 -10.58
CA PRO A 66 -17.29 -6.08 -11.77
C PRO A 66 -18.15 -5.07 -12.55
N ASN A 67 -17.52 -4.15 -13.26
CA ASN A 67 -18.22 -3.20 -14.12
C ASN A 67 -18.42 -3.74 -15.53
N THR A 68 -19.61 -4.17 -15.84
CA THR A 68 -19.96 -4.77 -17.13
C THR A 68 -20.10 -3.78 -18.29
N ARG A 69 -20.05 -2.46 -18.02
CA ARG A 69 -20.16 -1.42 -19.08
C ARG A 69 -18.87 -1.21 -19.85
N VAL A 70 -17.73 -1.54 -19.23
CA VAL A 70 -16.41 -1.42 -19.85
C VAL A 70 -15.75 -2.78 -19.84
N LEU A 71 -15.35 -3.22 -21.04
CA LEU A 71 -14.67 -4.51 -21.20
C LEU A 71 -13.23 -4.28 -21.64
N VAL A 72 -12.31 -5.01 -21.04
CA VAL A 72 -10.91 -5.09 -21.44
C VAL A 72 -10.56 -6.55 -21.69
N SER A 73 -10.06 -6.82 -22.89
CA SER A 73 -9.83 -8.20 -23.36
C SER A 73 -11.09 -9.10 -23.28
N GLY A 74 -12.27 -8.50 -23.49
CA GLY A 74 -13.55 -9.21 -23.42
C GLY A 74 -14.06 -9.47 -22.00
N GLN A 75 -13.37 -8.98 -20.97
CA GLN A 75 -13.74 -9.14 -19.56
C GLN A 75 -14.10 -7.80 -18.91
N PRO A 76 -15.10 -7.77 -18.01
CA PRO A 76 -15.45 -6.57 -17.26
C PRO A 76 -14.28 -6.04 -16.44
N ILE A 77 -14.11 -4.71 -16.42
CA ILE A 77 -13.14 -4.06 -15.53
C ILE A 77 -13.61 -4.08 -14.09
N VAL A 78 -12.66 -3.89 -13.18
CA VAL A 78 -12.94 -3.80 -11.74
C VAL A 78 -12.57 -2.42 -11.20
N MET A 79 -13.30 -1.97 -10.18
CA MET A 79 -13.20 -0.63 -9.60
C MET A 79 -12.88 -0.70 -8.11
N GLN A 80 -12.29 0.35 -7.58
CA GLN A 80 -11.82 0.41 -6.20
C GLN A 80 -12.89 0.09 -5.13
N PRO A 81 -14.13 0.60 -5.19
CA PRO A 81 -15.08 0.39 -4.11
C PRO A 81 -15.63 -1.05 -4.05
N ALA A 82 -15.37 -1.88 -5.07
CA ALA A 82 -15.80 -3.27 -5.05
C ALA A 82 -14.86 -4.11 -4.16
N PRO A 83 -15.35 -4.67 -3.04
CA PRO A 83 -14.55 -5.58 -2.24
C PRO A 83 -14.28 -6.87 -3.00
N TYR A 84 -13.19 -7.53 -2.66
CA TYR A 84 -12.87 -8.86 -3.16
C TYR A 84 -13.19 -9.91 -2.09
N THR A 85 -13.73 -11.03 -2.50
CA THR A 85 -13.86 -12.22 -1.66
C THR A 85 -12.69 -13.15 -1.90
N ILE A 86 -12.18 -13.77 -0.85
CA ILE A 86 -11.02 -14.67 -0.91
C ILE A 86 -11.46 -16.08 -0.54
N ALA A 87 -11.13 -17.03 -1.38
CA ALA A 87 -11.40 -18.43 -1.16
C ALA A 87 -10.10 -19.25 -1.13
N GLY A 88 -10.11 -20.36 -0.38
CA GLY A 88 -8.99 -21.29 -0.34
C GLY A 88 -7.73 -20.76 0.33
N CYS A 89 -7.82 -19.80 1.25
CA CYS A 89 -6.68 -19.32 2.02
C CYS A 89 -6.32 -20.35 3.12
N PRO A 90 -5.12 -20.99 3.07
CA PRO A 90 -4.74 -22.04 4.02
C PRO A 90 -4.11 -21.49 5.31
N PHE A 91 -4.19 -20.19 5.53
CA PHE A 91 -3.52 -19.57 6.67
C PHE A 91 -4.13 -19.99 8.01
N ASN A 92 -3.27 -20.39 8.94
CA ASN A 92 -3.66 -20.70 10.31
C ASN A 92 -2.58 -20.22 11.29
N VAL A 93 -3.01 -19.94 12.53
CA VAL A 93 -2.17 -19.48 13.62
C VAL A 93 -2.27 -20.50 14.76
N SER A 94 -1.14 -21.09 15.11
CA SER A 94 -1.05 -22.09 16.21
C SER A 94 -2.09 -23.23 16.10
N GLY A 95 -2.40 -23.68 14.87
CA GLY A 95 -3.36 -24.75 14.63
C GLY A 95 -4.82 -24.31 14.48
N SER A 96 -5.11 -23.02 14.68
CA SER A 96 -6.45 -22.45 14.44
C SER A 96 -6.51 -21.78 13.05
N PRO A 97 -7.47 -22.15 12.18
CA PRO A 97 -7.59 -21.53 10.87
C PRO A 97 -8.03 -20.07 10.98
N VAL A 98 -7.25 -19.18 10.39
CA VAL A 98 -7.53 -17.74 10.31
C VAL A 98 -7.39 -17.29 8.84
N PRO A 99 -8.25 -17.80 7.94
CA PRO A 99 -8.11 -17.48 6.52
C PRO A 99 -8.41 -16.03 6.22
N CYS A 100 -7.79 -15.48 5.16
CA CYS A 100 -8.25 -14.24 4.56
C CYS A 100 -9.63 -14.49 3.93
N VAL A 101 -10.59 -13.62 4.20
CA VAL A 101 -11.99 -13.77 3.73
C VAL A 101 -12.34 -12.70 2.71
N THR A 102 -11.92 -11.47 2.96
CA THR A 102 -12.20 -10.32 2.10
C THR A 102 -10.94 -9.48 1.91
N ALA A 103 -10.95 -8.64 0.87
CA ALA A 103 -9.92 -7.62 0.69
C ALA A 103 -10.53 -6.29 0.27
N GLN A 104 -9.91 -5.19 0.73
CA GLN A 104 -10.28 -3.83 0.41
C GLN A 104 -9.12 -3.14 -0.33
N TRP A 105 -9.44 -2.45 -1.41
CA TRP A 105 -8.48 -1.69 -2.18
C TRP A 105 -8.20 -0.33 -1.54
N ILE A 106 -6.91 0.00 -1.41
CA ILE A 106 -6.44 1.25 -0.83
C ILE A 106 -6.09 2.24 -1.94
N THR A 107 -5.47 1.76 -3.00
CA THR A 107 -5.06 2.57 -4.15
C THR A 107 -5.73 2.12 -5.43
N ALA A 108 -5.96 3.04 -6.35
CA ALA A 108 -6.55 2.80 -7.66
C ALA A 108 -6.07 3.87 -8.64
N ALA A 109 -6.47 3.79 -9.91
CA ALA A 109 -6.13 4.78 -10.92
C ALA A 109 -6.54 6.20 -10.50
N THR A 110 -5.70 7.16 -10.77
CA THR A 110 -5.96 8.58 -10.45
C THR A 110 -6.64 9.32 -11.59
N ARG A 111 -6.49 8.85 -12.82
CA ARG A 111 -6.97 9.51 -14.04
C ARG A 111 -8.05 8.75 -14.78
N ILE A 112 -8.22 7.47 -14.48
CA ILE A 112 -9.21 6.62 -15.16
C ILE A 112 -10.36 6.34 -14.22
N LEU A 113 -11.51 6.86 -14.59
CA LEU A 113 -12.76 6.66 -13.87
C LEU A 113 -13.76 5.93 -14.77
N SER A 114 -14.50 5.01 -14.19
CA SER A 114 -15.68 4.40 -14.80
C SER A 114 -16.87 4.58 -13.87
N ASN A 115 -17.96 5.14 -14.37
CA ASN A 115 -19.12 5.56 -13.54
C ASN A 115 -18.73 6.46 -12.36
N GLY A 116 -17.71 7.33 -12.52
CA GLY A 116 -17.20 8.16 -11.44
C GLY A 116 -16.32 7.45 -10.41
N MET A 117 -16.06 6.16 -10.57
CA MET A 117 -15.25 5.35 -9.65
C MET A 117 -13.88 5.03 -10.24
N PRO A 118 -12.78 5.11 -9.44
CA PRO A 118 -11.45 4.75 -9.89
C PRO A 118 -11.35 3.29 -10.31
N VAL A 119 -10.69 3.05 -11.43
CA VAL A 119 -10.42 1.71 -11.96
C VAL A 119 -9.17 1.14 -11.29
N LEU A 120 -9.16 -0.17 -11.09
CA LEU A 120 -7.99 -0.86 -10.53
C LEU A 120 -6.94 -1.17 -11.61
N LEU A 121 -5.69 -1.01 -11.24
CA LEU A 121 -4.51 -1.25 -12.07
C LEU A 121 -3.65 -2.37 -11.46
N LEU A 122 -2.66 -2.84 -12.21
CA LEU A 122 -1.70 -3.85 -11.74
C LEU A 122 -0.91 -3.39 -10.51
N ASP A 123 -0.66 -2.10 -10.36
CA ASP A 123 0.05 -1.49 -9.24
C ASP A 123 -0.88 -1.09 -8.07
N SER A 124 -2.18 -1.33 -8.19
CA SER A 124 -3.13 -1.08 -7.12
C SER A 124 -2.86 -1.97 -5.91
N GLN A 125 -3.02 -1.41 -4.72
CA GLN A 125 -2.75 -2.09 -3.46
C GLN A 125 -4.04 -2.34 -2.69
N ALA A 126 -4.14 -3.52 -2.08
CA ALA A 126 -5.26 -3.90 -1.23
C ALA A 126 -4.77 -4.64 0.02
N ILE A 127 -5.58 -4.61 1.06
CA ILE A 127 -5.35 -5.31 2.32
C ILE A 127 -6.46 -6.33 2.56
N CYS A 128 -6.04 -7.54 2.92
CA CYS A 128 -6.91 -8.65 3.27
C CYS A 128 -7.38 -8.55 4.72
N ALA A 129 -8.64 -8.85 4.96
CA ALA A 129 -9.19 -8.98 6.30
C ALA A 129 -9.49 -10.47 6.61
N PRO A 130 -9.32 -10.91 7.86
CA PRO A 130 -8.93 -10.15 9.06
C PRO A 130 -7.42 -9.96 9.24
N ASN A 131 -6.57 -10.55 8.42
CA ASN A 131 -5.14 -10.71 8.69
C ASN A 131 -4.28 -9.48 8.41
N GLY A 132 -4.81 -8.46 7.72
CA GLY A 132 -4.04 -7.26 7.36
C GLY A 132 -2.93 -7.49 6.32
N THR A 133 -2.92 -8.63 5.62
CA THR A 133 -1.89 -8.98 4.64
C THR A 133 -2.22 -8.39 3.26
N PRO A 134 -1.19 -8.08 2.44
CA PRO A 134 -1.43 -7.53 1.11
C PRO A 134 -2.06 -8.55 0.16
N LEU A 135 -2.83 -8.03 -0.79
CA LEU A 135 -3.30 -8.76 -1.95
C LEU A 135 -2.26 -8.64 -3.07
N MET A 136 -1.99 -9.71 -3.78
CA MET A 136 -1.01 -9.76 -4.86
C MET A 136 -1.71 -9.98 -6.20
N ILE A 137 -1.52 -9.07 -7.14
CA ILE A 137 -1.98 -9.24 -8.51
C ILE A 137 -0.89 -9.98 -9.28
N VAL A 138 -1.17 -11.23 -9.62
CA VAL A 138 -0.18 -12.12 -10.28
C VAL A 138 -0.22 -11.92 -11.79
N ALA A 139 -1.39 -11.81 -12.37
CA ALA A 139 -1.56 -11.64 -13.80
C ALA A 139 -2.82 -10.85 -14.13
N THR A 140 -2.71 -9.97 -15.11
CA THR A 140 -3.81 -9.27 -15.76
C THR A 140 -3.47 -9.08 -17.24
N GLN A 141 -4.38 -8.47 -18.00
CA GLN A 141 -4.12 -8.14 -19.39
C GLN A 141 -3.05 -7.05 -19.54
N THR A 142 -2.37 -7.00 -20.67
CA THR A 142 -1.26 -6.04 -20.94
C THR A 142 -1.56 -5.05 -22.05
N ARG A 143 -2.75 -5.11 -22.65
CA ARG A 143 -3.11 -4.30 -23.83
C ARG A 143 -3.57 -2.89 -23.50
N VAL A 144 -4.26 -2.72 -22.37
CA VAL A 144 -4.81 -1.44 -21.97
C VAL A 144 -4.10 -1.00 -20.70
N ILE A 145 -3.42 0.13 -20.80
CA ILE A 145 -2.61 0.72 -19.73
C ILE A 145 -3.25 2.02 -19.30
N GLY A 146 -3.23 2.30 -18.02
CA GLY A 146 -3.78 3.51 -17.45
C GLY A 146 -2.98 4.08 -16.29
N THR A 147 -3.33 5.28 -15.84
CA THR A 147 -2.71 5.97 -14.71
C THR A 147 -3.76 6.51 -13.73
#